data_67679a11cbc9ce21f32892b82be27a5a
#
_entry.id   67679a11cbc9ce21f32892b82be27a5a
#
_cell.length_a   1.000
_cell.length_b   1.000
_cell.length_c   1.000
_cell.angle_alpha   90.00
_cell.angle_beta   90.00
_cell.angle_gamma   90.00
#
_symmetry.space_group_name_H-M   'P 1'
#
loop_
_entity.id
_entity.type
_entity.pdbx_description
1 polymer ?
#
loop_
_entity_poly.entity_id
_entity_poly.type
_entity_poly.pdbx_seq_one_letter_code
_entity_poly.pdbx_strand_id
1 'polypeptide(L)'
;MKNPNLALLGQQIRRLREEKDLSQEEFAGLADIDRAYYGGIERGERNVAALNLIKIADALDVEVGKLFPLHSALRRAKGGRDGR
;
A
#
# COMPACT_ATOMS: atom_id res chain seq x y z
N MET A 1 -16.74 2.95 -3.02
CA MET A 1 -15.87 3.54 -4.04
C MET A 1 -14.44 3.64 -3.54
N LYS A 2 -13.48 3.27 -4.37
CA LYS A 2 -12.08 3.30 -3.97
C LYS A 2 -11.52 4.71 -4.04
N ASN A 3 -10.72 5.04 -3.05
CA ASN A 3 -9.98 6.29 -3.08
C ASN A 3 -8.77 6.13 -4.01
N PRO A 4 -8.58 7.01 -5.00
CA PRO A 4 -7.47 6.85 -5.95
C PRO A 4 -6.09 6.80 -5.28
N ASN A 5 -5.90 7.54 -4.21
CA ASN A 5 -4.62 7.53 -3.51
C ASN A 5 -4.39 6.19 -2.81
N LEU A 6 -5.43 5.62 -2.24
CA LEU A 6 -5.32 4.30 -1.62
C LEU A 6 -5.07 3.22 -2.66
N ALA A 7 -5.67 3.36 -3.84
CA ALA A 7 -5.41 2.41 -4.93
C ALA A 7 -3.95 2.45 -5.36
N LEU A 8 -3.38 3.65 -5.49
CA LEU A 8 -1.97 3.81 -5.85
C LEU A 8 -1.05 3.25 -4.77
N LEU A 9 -1.37 3.51 -3.51
CA LEU A 9 -0.61 2.96 -2.40
C LEU A 9 -0.64 1.43 -2.43
N GLY A 10 -1.82 0.87 -2.61
CA GLY A 10 -1.97 -0.59 -2.67
C GLY A 10 -1.20 -1.21 -3.82
N GLN A 11 -1.21 -0.56 -4.99
CA GLN A 11 -0.46 -1.05 -6.14
C GLN A 11 1.04 -1.04 -5.88
N GLN A 12 1.54 0.00 -5.23
CA GLN A 12 2.95 0.09 -4.90
C GLN A 12 3.35 -1.01 -3.92
N ILE A 13 2.53 -1.23 -2.90
CA ILE A 13 2.78 -2.29 -1.92
C ILE A 13 2.78 -3.65 -2.62
N ARG A 14 1.80 -3.87 -3.50
CA ARG A 14 1.73 -5.13 -4.25
C ARG A 14 2.98 -5.35 -5.09
N ARG A 15 3.43 -4.31 -5.77
CA ARG A 15 4.62 -4.42 -6.62
C ARG A 15 5.84 -4.81 -5.78
N LEU A 16 6.00 -4.16 -4.62
CA LEU A 16 7.12 -4.47 -3.75
C LEU A 16 7.05 -5.90 -3.23
N ARG A 17 5.84 -6.37 -2.90
CA ARG A 17 5.65 -7.75 -2.48
C ARG A 17 6.01 -8.73 -3.59
N GLU A 18 5.54 -8.46 -4.80
CA GLU A 18 5.79 -9.35 -5.94
C GLU A 18 7.27 -9.41 -6.29
N GLU A 19 7.99 -8.33 -6.08
CA GLU A 19 9.44 -8.31 -6.30
C GLU A 19 10.16 -9.30 -5.38
N LYS A 20 9.53 -9.65 -4.26
CA LYS A 20 10.11 -10.62 -3.33
C LYS A 20 9.56 -12.03 -3.54
N ASP A 21 8.78 -12.22 -4.58
CA ASP A 21 8.19 -13.53 -4.92
C ASP A 21 7.32 -14.09 -3.81
N LEU A 22 6.64 -13.24 -3.08
CA LEU A 22 5.75 -13.67 -2.01
C LEU A 22 4.29 -13.54 -2.43
N SER A 23 3.48 -14.54 -2.07
CA SER A 23 2.04 -14.45 -2.25
C SER A 23 1.46 -13.49 -1.21
N GLN A 24 0.19 -13.09 -1.41
CA GLN A 24 -0.50 -12.28 -0.41
C GLN A 24 -0.55 -12.99 0.95
N GLU A 25 -0.83 -14.28 0.93
CA GLU A 25 -0.95 -15.05 2.16
C GLU A 25 0.39 -15.13 2.89
N GLU A 26 1.45 -15.42 2.15
CA GLU A 26 2.79 -15.49 2.74
C GLU A 26 3.18 -14.15 3.33
N PHE A 27 2.94 -13.08 2.59
CA PHE A 27 3.35 -11.76 3.03
C PHE A 27 2.53 -11.30 4.24
N ALA A 28 1.22 -11.52 4.22
CA ALA A 28 0.38 -11.15 5.35
C ALA A 28 0.84 -11.85 6.62
N GLY A 29 1.25 -13.12 6.51
CA GLY A 29 1.80 -13.84 7.64
C GLY A 29 3.09 -13.23 8.16
N LEU A 30 3.98 -12.85 7.26
CA LEU A 30 5.24 -12.20 7.66
C LEU A 30 5.00 -10.87 8.33
N ALA A 31 4.04 -10.12 7.85
CA ALA A 31 3.74 -8.79 8.38
C ALA A 31 2.84 -8.84 9.61
N ASP A 32 2.36 -10.03 9.97
CA ASP A 32 1.43 -10.20 11.08
C ASP A 32 0.17 -9.37 10.88
N ILE A 33 -0.41 -9.50 9.68
CA ILE A 33 -1.65 -8.80 9.30
C ILE A 33 -2.61 -9.85 8.78
N ASP A 34 -3.89 -9.71 9.14
CA ASP A 34 -4.93 -10.57 8.61
C ASP A 34 -4.92 -10.55 7.08
N ARG A 35 -4.98 -11.74 6.47
CA ARG A 35 -4.86 -11.85 5.03
C ARG A 35 -5.95 -11.10 4.28
N ALA A 36 -7.20 -11.19 4.74
CA ALA A 36 -8.31 -10.52 4.06
C ALA A 36 -8.14 -9.00 4.13
N TYR A 37 -7.73 -8.50 5.29
CA TYR A 37 -7.46 -7.07 5.45
C TYR A 37 -6.31 -6.64 4.55
N TYR A 38 -5.24 -7.43 4.53
CA TYR A 38 -4.08 -7.11 3.68
C TYR A 38 -4.49 -7.07 2.20
N GLY A 39 -5.28 -8.05 1.75
CA GLY A 39 -5.77 -8.05 0.38
C GLY A 39 -6.54 -6.78 0.05
N GLY A 40 -7.36 -6.31 1.00
CA GLY A 40 -8.08 -5.05 0.82
C GLY A 40 -7.16 -3.86 0.68
N ILE A 41 -6.01 -3.88 1.39
CA ILE A 41 -5.02 -2.81 1.27
C ILE A 41 -4.49 -2.75 -0.16
N GLU A 42 -4.12 -3.91 -0.73
CA GLU A 42 -3.59 -3.93 -2.09
C GLU A 42 -4.62 -3.46 -3.12
N ARG A 43 -5.90 -3.72 -2.86
CA ARG A 43 -6.97 -3.31 -3.77
C ARG A 43 -7.39 -1.85 -3.58
N GLY A 44 -6.80 -1.16 -2.59
CA GLY A 44 -7.16 0.23 -2.34
C GLY A 44 -8.47 0.40 -1.63
N GLU A 45 -8.93 -0.63 -0.93
CA GLU A 45 -10.23 -0.63 -0.25
C GLU A 45 -10.14 -0.28 1.22
N ARG A 46 -8.94 -0.13 1.76
CA ARG A 46 -8.75 0.13 3.18
C ARG A 46 -7.90 1.38 3.40
N ASN A 47 -8.33 2.19 4.35
CA ASN A 47 -7.53 3.32 4.81
C ASN A 47 -6.58 2.76 5.87
N VAL A 48 -5.34 2.53 5.48
CA VAL A 48 -4.40 1.75 6.28
C VAL A 48 -3.91 2.52 7.49
N ALA A 49 -4.04 1.94 8.66
CA ALA A 49 -3.53 2.53 9.88
C ALA A 49 -2.00 2.62 9.83
N ALA A 50 -1.45 3.65 10.47
CA ALA A 50 0.00 3.86 10.45
C ALA A 50 0.77 2.65 10.96
N LEU A 51 0.28 2.00 12.02
CA LEU A 51 0.97 0.81 12.54
C LEU A 51 1.03 -0.32 11.52
N ASN A 52 -0.01 -0.46 10.71
CA ASN A 52 0.00 -1.50 9.68
C ASN A 52 0.94 -1.14 8.54
N LEU A 53 1.08 0.15 8.22
CA LEU A 53 2.08 0.57 7.23
C LEU A 53 3.49 0.24 7.73
N ILE A 54 3.75 0.44 9.02
CA ILE A 54 5.04 0.11 9.60
C ILE A 54 5.30 -1.40 9.51
N LYS A 55 4.29 -2.22 9.84
CA LYS A 55 4.43 -3.67 9.73
C LYS A 55 4.75 -4.10 8.30
N ILE A 56 4.09 -3.48 7.33
CA ILE A 56 4.29 -3.80 5.92
C ILE A 56 5.71 -3.43 5.50
N ALA A 57 6.16 -2.22 5.86
CA ALA A 57 7.50 -1.76 5.50
C ALA A 57 8.57 -2.66 6.14
N ASP A 58 8.35 -3.04 7.40
CA ASP A 58 9.25 -3.95 8.08
C ASP A 58 9.36 -5.29 7.36
N ALA A 59 8.22 -5.86 7.00
CA ALA A 59 8.20 -7.16 6.33
C ALA A 59 8.85 -7.09 4.96
N LEU A 60 8.75 -5.93 4.29
CA LEU A 60 9.40 -5.72 3.00
C LEU A 60 10.87 -5.31 3.14
N ASP A 61 11.29 -4.97 4.36
CA ASP A 61 12.64 -4.48 4.64
C ASP A 61 12.93 -3.21 3.86
N VAL A 62 11.98 -2.27 3.89
CA VAL A 62 12.14 -0.96 3.25
C VAL A 62 11.70 0.13 4.21
N GLU A 63 12.07 1.36 3.90
CA GLU A 63 11.58 2.51 4.64
C GLU A 63 10.10 2.70 4.38
N VAL A 64 9.35 3.19 5.35
CA VAL A 64 7.91 3.40 5.22
C VAL A 64 7.60 4.27 4.00
N GLY A 65 8.41 5.30 3.75
CA GLY A 65 8.20 6.17 2.61
C GLY A 65 8.23 5.45 1.28
N LYS A 66 8.94 4.32 1.22
CA LYS A 66 9.02 3.54 -0.01
C LYS A 66 7.68 2.94 -0.41
N LEU A 67 6.76 2.81 0.54
CA LEU A 67 5.43 2.26 0.25
C LEU A 67 4.59 3.22 -0.56
N PHE A 68 4.90 4.50 -0.54
CA PHE A 68 4.05 5.51 -1.16
C PHE A 68 4.50 5.80 -2.59
N PRO A 69 3.54 6.00 -3.50
CA PRO A 69 3.88 6.40 -4.86
C PRO A 69 4.48 7.80 -4.87
N LEU A 70 5.00 8.19 -6.04
CA LEU A 70 5.55 9.52 -6.18
C LEU A 70 4.51 10.59 -5.85
N HIS A 71 4.96 11.66 -5.24
CA HIS A 71 4.09 12.78 -4.86
C HIS A 71 3.26 13.28 -6.05
N SER A 72 3.89 13.38 -7.22
CA SER A 72 3.17 13.87 -8.40
C SER A 72 2.02 12.95 -8.79
N ALA A 73 2.18 11.63 -8.64
CA ALA A 73 1.11 10.70 -8.94
C ALA A 73 -0.05 10.87 -7.96
N LEU A 74 0.25 11.05 -6.68
CA LEU A 74 -0.78 11.25 -5.67
C LEU A 74 -1.54 12.53 -5.91
N ARG A 75 -0.87 13.58 -6.32
CA ARG A 75 -1.53 14.84 -6.62
C ARG A 75 -2.49 14.71 -7.79
N ARG A 76 -2.06 14.02 -8.84
CA ARG A 76 -2.94 13.77 -9.98
C ARG A 76 -4.15 12.95 -9.60
N ALA A 77 -3.96 11.98 -8.71
CA ALA A 77 -5.04 11.11 -8.28
C ALA A 77 -6.12 11.87 -7.52
N LYS A 78 -5.80 13.07 -7.02
CA LYS A 78 -6.80 13.89 -6.35
C LYS A 78 -7.73 14.58 -7.33
N GLY A 79 -7.64 14.29 -8.57
CA GLY A 79 -8.56 14.83 -9.56
C GLY A 79 -8.19 16.19 -10.04
N GLY A 80 -6.96 16.58 -9.90
CA GLY A 80 -6.51 17.83 -10.44
C GLY A 80 -6.93 19.04 -9.67
N ARG A 81 -7.37 18.87 -8.47
CA ARG A 81 -7.66 20.03 -7.79
C ARG A 81 -6.49 20.71 -7.50
N ASP A 82 -6.28 21.52 -7.72
CA ASP A 82 -5.19 22.05 -7.51
C ASP A 82 -5.18 22.83 -6.59
N GLY A 83 -5.11 22.67 -6.36
CA GLY A 83 -5.11 23.15 -5.67
C GLY A 83 -5.01 24.32 -5.48
N ARG A 84 -5.31 24.54 -5.55
CA ARG A 84 -5.20 25.30 -5.48
C ARG A 84 -5.00 25.55 -4.87
#